data_9bc6fb15348b9f5f103f622e8c5f4533
#
_entry.id   9bc6fb15348b9f5f103f622e8c5f4533
#
_cell.length_a   1.000
_cell.length_b   1.000
_cell.length_c   1.000
_cell.angle_alpha   90.00
_cell.angle_beta   90.00
_cell.angle_gamma   90.00
#
_symmetry.space_group_name_H-M   'P 1'
#
loop_
_entity.id
_entity.type
_entity.pdbx_description
1 polymer ?
#
loop_
_entity_poly.entity_id
_entity_poly.type
_entity_poly.pdbx_seq_one_letter_code
_entity_poly.pdbx_strand_id
1 'polypeptide(L)'
;MPNRKIPIAILGATGAVGQRMIQLLAGHPWFEIAALTGSDRTIGRPYGELVRWVLDDAPPADIARMIVQPSDTVQDISIALSALPTDIAQEIEPLWAARVAVCSNASTYRMTADVPLIIPEVNADHLSMIERQRAERGWQGCLITNPNCAAIGIVMALKPLHDAFGVQTVHVATLQAISGAGYPGVASLDILENIIPNIANGGEEAKIESEPRKLLGRVIDGRVVEAKIGISAQATRVPVIDGHTALLSVAFERKPSVEQAIAALEAFQAPEQVRGLPSAPAQTIVVRREADRPQPRRDRDTGKGMSAVIGRVRECPLLDLRLVALSHNTIRGAAGGALLNAELLVSTGIVA
;
A
#
# COMPACT_ATOMS: atom_id res chain seq x y z
N MET A 1 -17.97 16.59 -4.34
CA MET A 1 -17.37 15.97 -5.54
C MET A 1 -16.81 17.10 -6.40
N PRO A 2 -15.58 16.98 -6.94
CA PRO A 2 -15.06 18.02 -7.82
C PRO A 2 -15.93 18.14 -9.09
N ASN A 3 -16.27 19.38 -9.48
CA ASN A 3 -17.03 19.66 -10.71
C ASN A 3 -16.22 19.36 -11.99
N ARG A 4 -14.92 19.17 -11.88
CA ARG A 4 -13.97 18.83 -12.94
C ARG A 4 -13.01 17.80 -12.38
N LYS A 5 -12.55 16.86 -13.21
CA LYS A 5 -11.52 15.91 -12.81
C LYS A 5 -10.22 16.63 -12.42
N ILE A 6 -9.60 16.15 -11.36
CA ILE A 6 -8.33 16.65 -10.85
C ILE A 6 -7.20 16.04 -11.69
N PRO A 7 -6.33 16.85 -12.30
CA PRO A 7 -5.20 16.35 -13.07
C PRO A 7 -4.13 15.78 -12.12
N ILE A 8 -3.63 14.58 -12.43
CA ILE A 8 -2.57 13.93 -11.66
C ILE A 8 -1.39 13.51 -12.54
N ALA A 9 -0.21 13.44 -11.94
CA ALA A 9 0.98 12.87 -12.53
C ALA A 9 1.22 11.45 -12.04
N ILE A 10 1.81 10.58 -12.87
CA ILE A 10 2.36 9.30 -12.48
C ILE A 10 3.86 9.33 -12.65
N LEU A 11 4.59 9.30 -11.53
CA LEU A 11 6.05 9.25 -11.51
C LEU A 11 6.50 7.80 -11.61
N GLY A 12 7.34 7.49 -12.61
CA GLY A 12 7.76 6.11 -12.89
C GLY A 12 6.68 5.27 -13.60
N ALA A 13 5.94 5.89 -14.52
CA ALA A 13 4.78 5.32 -15.22
C ALA A 13 5.08 4.02 -16.00
N THR A 14 6.32 3.79 -16.41
CA THR A 14 6.73 2.63 -17.23
C THR A 14 6.91 1.33 -16.42
N GLY A 15 7.06 1.43 -15.09
CA GLY A 15 7.18 0.30 -14.18
C GLY A 15 5.85 -0.43 -13.93
N ALA A 16 5.89 -1.66 -13.41
CA ALA A 16 4.69 -2.48 -13.18
C ALA A 16 3.66 -1.78 -12.26
N VAL A 17 4.10 -1.08 -11.21
CA VAL A 17 3.22 -0.33 -10.32
C VAL A 17 2.62 0.89 -11.03
N GLY A 18 3.42 1.62 -11.82
CA GLY A 18 2.94 2.74 -12.64
C GLY A 18 1.88 2.30 -13.66
N GLN A 19 2.08 1.16 -14.33
CA GLN A 19 1.10 0.57 -15.22
C GLN A 19 -0.20 0.21 -14.48
N ARG A 20 -0.11 -0.37 -13.29
CA ARG A 20 -1.27 -0.67 -12.45
C ARG A 20 -2.01 0.61 -12.03
N MET A 21 -1.30 1.71 -11.73
CA MET A 21 -1.93 3.01 -11.48
C MET A 21 -2.70 3.52 -12.70
N ILE A 22 -2.11 3.43 -13.89
CA ILE A 22 -2.78 3.81 -15.15
C ILE A 22 -4.06 2.99 -15.34
N GLN A 23 -3.99 1.68 -15.13
CA GLN A 23 -5.16 0.80 -15.24
C GLN A 23 -6.27 1.19 -14.25
N LEU A 24 -5.93 1.43 -12.98
CA LEU A 24 -6.91 1.78 -11.94
C LEU A 24 -7.52 3.18 -12.14
N LEU A 25 -6.78 4.08 -12.79
CA LEU A 25 -7.26 5.42 -13.12
C LEU A 25 -8.13 5.48 -14.39
N ALA A 26 -8.17 4.41 -15.19
CA ALA A 26 -9.05 4.34 -16.34
C ALA A 26 -10.52 4.52 -15.92
N GLY A 27 -11.13 5.62 -16.37
CA GLY A 27 -12.50 5.95 -15.99
C GLY A 27 -12.73 6.39 -14.54
N HIS A 28 -11.67 6.73 -13.79
CA HIS A 28 -11.79 7.19 -12.40
C HIS A 28 -12.69 8.42 -12.29
N PRO A 29 -13.61 8.48 -11.29
CA PRO A 29 -14.59 9.57 -11.22
C PRO A 29 -13.98 10.94 -10.87
N TRP A 30 -12.88 10.96 -10.10
CA TRP A 30 -12.29 12.20 -9.59
C TRP A 30 -11.01 12.62 -10.32
N PHE A 31 -10.25 11.67 -10.87
CA PHE A 31 -8.91 11.91 -11.39
C PHE A 31 -8.81 11.67 -12.89
N GLU A 32 -7.93 12.45 -13.53
CA GLU A 32 -7.47 12.21 -14.90
C GLU A 32 -5.95 12.28 -14.96
N ILE A 33 -5.34 11.44 -15.77
CA ILE A 33 -3.89 11.42 -15.95
C ILE A 33 -3.49 12.56 -16.85
N ALA A 34 -2.73 13.53 -16.33
CA ALA A 34 -2.26 14.70 -17.07
C ALA A 34 -0.77 14.58 -17.45
N ALA A 35 0.02 13.83 -16.67
CA ALA A 35 1.44 13.65 -16.96
C ALA A 35 1.91 12.22 -16.61
N LEU A 36 2.81 11.70 -17.44
CA LEU A 36 3.54 10.46 -17.22
C LEU A 36 5.03 10.77 -17.19
N THR A 37 5.75 10.32 -16.18
CA THR A 37 7.20 10.49 -16.15
C THR A 37 7.93 9.15 -16.22
N GLY A 38 9.17 9.20 -16.68
CA GLY A 38 10.02 8.02 -16.82
C GLY A 38 11.50 8.34 -16.73
N SER A 39 12.34 7.35 -17.01
CA SER A 39 13.79 7.50 -17.03
C SER A 39 14.28 8.15 -18.34
N ASP A 40 15.52 8.61 -18.38
CA ASP A 40 16.18 9.21 -19.56
C ASP A 40 16.04 8.38 -20.84
N ARG A 41 15.90 7.05 -20.71
CA ARG A 41 15.70 6.15 -21.85
C ARG A 41 14.34 6.26 -22.51
N THR A 42 13.37 6.88 -21.82
CA THR A 42 11.95 6.90 -22.20
C THR A 42 11.42 8.30 -22.49
N ILE A 43 12.11 9.35 -22.06
CA ILE A 43 11.72 10.75 -22.20
C ILE A 43 11.53 11.14 -23.68
N GLY A 44 10.52 11.97 -23.96
CA GLY A 44 10.26 12.53 -25.28
C GLY A 44 9.59 11.59 -26.29
N ARG A 45 9.22 10.38 -25.87
CA ARG A 45 8.59 9.37 -26.75
C ARG A 45 7.16 9.06 -26.31
N PRO A 46 6.29 8.65 -27.24
CA PRO A 46 4.96 8.17 -26.90
C PRO A 46 5.01 6.95 -25.96
N TYR A 47 4.21 6.97 -24.90
CA TYR A 47 4.20 5.92 -23.87
C TYR A 47 3.98 4.52 -24.45
N GLY A 48 3.02 4.36 -25.39
CA GLY A 48 2.68 3.07 -25.98
C GLY A 48 3.77 2.47 -26.89
N GLU A 49 4.72 3.28 -27.38
CA GLU A 49 5.83 2.80 -28.22
C GLU A 49 6.99 2.22 -27.38
N LEU A 50 7.10 2.61 -26.12
CA LEU A 50 8.25 2.27 -25.28
C LEU A 50 7.93 1.32 -24.14
N VAL A 51 6.66 1.30 -23.70
CA VAL A 51 6.27 0.50 -22.55
C VAL A 51 6.06 -0.96 -22.96
N ARG A 52 6.68 -1.88 -22.23
CA ARG A 52 6.23 -3.25 -22.23
C ARG A 52 5.08 -3.35 -21.24
N TRP A 53 3.85 -3.32 -21.74
CA TRP A 53 2.66 -3.49 -20.90
C TRP A 53 2.58 -4.92 -20.38
N VAL A 54 2.52 -5.06 -19.04
CA VAL A 54 2.61 -6.37 -18.35
C VAL A 54 1.29 -6.81 -17.72
N LEU A 55 0.22 -6.03 -17.90
CA LEU A 55 -1.13 -6.35 -17.41
C LEU A 55 -1.93 -7.07 -18.50
N ASP A 56 -3.05 -7.71 -18.11
CA ASP A 56 -3.85 -8.56 -19.00
C ASP A 56 -4.59 -7.78 -20.10
N ASP A 57 -4.90 -6.50 -19.87
CA ASP A 57 -5.53 -5.59 -20.83
C ASP A 57 -4.48 -4.81 -21.66
N ALA A 58 -4.93 -3.91 -22.53
CA ALA A 58 -4.06 -2.97 -23.23
C ALA A 58 -4.04 -1.60 -22.51
N PRO A 59 -2.95 -0.82 -22.65
CA PRO A 59 -2.95 0.55 -22.14
C PRO A 59 -4.05 1.38 -22.83
N PRO A 60 -4.76 2.28 -22.10
CA PRO A 60 -5.75 3.15 -22.70
C PRO A 60 -5.17 3.94 -23.90
N ALA A 61 -5.92 4.05 -24.98
CA ALA A 61 -5.41 4.61 -26.24
C ALA A 61 -4.98 6.09 -26.17
N ASP A 62 -5.60 6.87 -25.29
CA ASP A 62 -5.22 8.26 -24.98
C ASP A 62 -3.89 8.29 -24.21
N ILE A 63 -3.73 7.44 -23.22
CA ILE A 63 -2.50 7.30 -22.44
C ILE A 63 -1.34 6.80 -23.29
N ALA A 64 -1.59 5.84 -24.19
CA ALA A 64 -0.57 5.32 -25.11
C ALA A 64 0.07 6.40 -26.00
N ARG A 65 -0.68 7.47 -26.32
CA ARG A 65 -0.20 8.62 -27.10
C ARG A 65 0.51 9.71 -26.30
N MET A 66 0.41 9.68 -24.97
CA MET A 66 1.06 10.68 -24.11
C MET A 66 2.59 10.59 -24.23
N ILE A 67 3.23 11.75 -24.30
CA ILE A 67 4.69 11.85 -24.31
C ILE A 67 5.20 11.74 -22.88
N VAL A 68 6.14 10.82 -22.65
CA VAL A 68 6.78 10.64 -21.35
C VAL A 68 7.70 11.83 -21.04
N GLN A 69 7.52 12.41 -19.86
CA GLN A 69 8.23 13.60 -19.36
C GLN A 69 9.40 13.22 -18.45
N PRO A 70 10.38 14.10 -18.23
CA PRO A 70 11.39 13.95 -17.19
C PRO A 70 10.75 13.90 -15.78
N SER A 71 11.31 13.08 -14.90
CA SER A 71 10.79 12.96 -13.53
C SER A 71 11.18 14.13 -12.61
N ASP A 72 12.23 14.88 -12.94
CA ASP A 72 12.70 16.06 -12.21
C ASP A 72 11.94 17.35 -12.57
N THR A 73 11.11 17.32 -13.60
CA THR A 73 10.34 18.49 -14.05
C THR A 73 8.95 18.47 -13.41
N VAL A 74 8.80 19.29 -12.36
CA VAL A 74 7.51 19.44 -11.65
C VAL A 74 6.48 20.12 -12.54
N GLN A 75 5.35 19.44 -12.75
CA GLN A 75 4.23 19.94 -13.54
C GLN A 75 3.29 20.81 -12.68
N ASP A 76 2.48 21.65 -13.33
CA ASP A 76 1.38 22.38 -12.67
C ASP A 76 0.17 21.44 -12.45
N ILE A 77 0.30 20.61 -11.43
CA ILE A 77 -0.61 19.52 -11.08
C ILE A 77 -0.76 19.48 -9.56
N SER A 78 -1.92 19.09 -9.07
CA SER A 78 -2.18 19.06 -7.62
C SER A 78 -1.66 17.80 -6.92
N ILE A 79 -1.64 16.64 -7.60
CA ILE A 79 -1.29 15.34 -7.02
C ILE A 79 -0.34 14.57 -7.93
N ALA A 80 0.66 13.93 -7.33
CA ALA A 80 1.52 12.95 -8.00
C ALA A 80 1.45 11.59 -7.30
N LEU A 81 1.21 10.53 -8.07
CA LEU A 81 1.34 9.14 -7.61
C LEU A 81 2.74 8.66 -7.98
N SER A 82 3.56 8.33 -6.98
CA SER A 82 4.94 7.91 -7.22
C SER A 82 5.09 6.39 -7.16
N ALA A 83 5.65 5.84 -8.24
CA ALA A 83 6.08 4.46 -8.40
C ALA A 83 7.59 4.40 -8.75
N LEU A 84 8.35 5.39 -8.29
CA LEU A 84 9.80 5.48 -8.52
C LEU A 84 10.55 4.40 -7.73
N PRO A 85 11.70 3.93 -8.23
CA PRO A 85 12.67 3.19 -7.45
C PRO A 85 13.13 3.99 -6.21
N THR A 86 13.49 3.28 -5.14
CA THR A 86 13.81 3.88 -3.82
C THR A 86 14.93 4.92 -3.88
N ASP A 87 15.97 4.66 -4.66
CA ASP A 87 17.10 5.56 -4.88
C ASP A 87 16.69 6.83 -5.62
N ILE A 88 15.94 6.71 -6.70
CA ILE A 88 15.42 7.84 -7.48
C ILE A 88 14.40 8.66 -6.68
N ALA A 89 13.55 8.00 -5.90
CA ALA A 89 12.56 8.66 -5.04
C ALA A 89 13.20 9.60 -4.03
N GLN A 90 14.40 9.29 -3.55
CA GLN A 90 15.14 10.11 -2.58
C GLN A 90 15.37 11.54 -3.08
N GLU A 91 15.64 11.70 -4.37
CA GLU A 91 15.93 13.00 -4.98
C GLU A 91 14.68 13.66 -5.57
N ILE A 92 13.84 12.87 -6.23
CA ILE A 92 12.72 13.39 -7.04
C ILE A 92 11.49 13.73 -6.19
N GLU A 93 11.11 12.89 -5.22
CA GLU A 93 9.89 13.11 -4.44
C GLU A 93 9.89 14.42 -3.65
N PRO A 94 10.99 14.87 -3.00
CA PRO A 94 11.03 16.17 -2.35
C PRO A 94 10.86 17.36 -3.30
N LEU A 95 11.36 17.27 -4.56
CA LEU A 95 11.19 18.32 -5.57
C LEU A 95 9.69 18.52 -5.88
N TRP A 96 8.95 17.42 -6.03
CA TRP A 96 7.52 17.47 -6.26
C TRP A 96 6.76 17.90 -4.99
N ALA A 97 7.10 17.32 -3.83
CA ALA A 97 6.42 17.59 -2.57
C ALA A 97 6.53 19.05 -2.12
N ALA A 98 7.52 19.81 -2.60
CA ALA A 98 7.62 21.23 -2.37
C ALA A 98 6.38 22.02 -2.87
N ARG A 99 5.69 21.52 -3.88
CA ARG A 99 4.52 22.18 -4.50
C ARG A 99 3.29 21.29 -4.62
N VAL A 100 3.48 19.98 -4.80
CA VAL A 100 2.49 18.98 -5.17
C VAL A 100 2.27 18.00 -4.02
N ALA A 101 1.07 17.48 -3.86
CA ALA A 101 0.84 16.37 -2.93
C ALA A 101 1.33 15.06 -3.57
N VAL A 102 2.35 14.44 -2.99
CA VAL A 102 2.95 13.19 -3.46
C VAL A 102 2.46 12.02 -2.63
N CYS A 103 1.84 11.01 -3.27
CA CYS A 103 1.49 9.72 -2.68
C CYS A 103 2.51 8.67 -3.16
N SER A 104 3.48 8.32 -2.31
CA SER A 104 4.63 7.50 -2.66
C SER A 104 4.45 6.02 -2.33
N ASN A 105 4.89 5.13 -3.23
CA ASN A 105 5.08 3.70 -2.95
C ASN A 105 6.53 3.35 -2.60
N ALA A 106 7.48 4.26 -2.78
CA ALA A 106 8.88 4.02 -2.44
C ALA A 106 9.08 3.85 -0.93
N SER A 107 10.06 3.06 -0.54
CA SER A 107 10.36 2.83 0.89
C SER A 107 11.18 3.94 1.53
N THR A 108 11.75 4.84 0.74
CA THR A 108 12.72 5.87 1.15
C THR A 108 12.27 6.68 2.37
N TYR A 109 11.05 7.18 2.36
CA TYR A 109 10.56 8.12 3.38
C TYR A 109 9.57 7.52 4.39
N ARG A 110 9.26 6.21 4.30
CA ARG A 110 8.24 5.58 5.15
C ARG A 110 8.47 5.77 6.64
N MET A 111 9.74 5.64 7.07
CA MET A 111 10.10 5.75 8.50
C MET A 111 10.62 7.14 8.88
N THR A 112 10.59 8.12 7.97
CA THR A 112 10.98 9.51 8.26
C THR A 112 9.96 10.13 9.23
N ALA A 113 10.44 10.84 10.23
CA ALA A 113 9.65 11.27 11.39
C ALA A 113 8.49 12.24 11.07
N ASP A 114 8.67 13.08 10.05
CA ASP A 114 7.69 14.08 9.59
C ASP A 114 6.87 13.62 8.39
N VAL A 115 7.09 12.40 7.90
CA VAL A 115 6.37 11.84 6.75
C VAL A 115 5.31 10.84 7.21
N PRO A 116 4.02 11.10 6.94
CA PRO A 116 2.96 10.15 7.23
C PRO A 116 3.11 8.85 6.44
N LEU A 117 3.00 7.73 7.14
CA LEU A 117 2.86 6.39 6.56
C LEU A 117 1.39 6.00 6.72
N ILE A 118 0.65 5.83 5.61
CA ILE A 118 -0.82 5.81 5.65
C ILE A 118 -1.42 4.54 5.05
N ILE A 119 -2.32 3.94 5.81
CA ILE A 119 -3.39 3.06 5.33
C ILE A 119 -4.70 3.78 5.67
N PRO A 120 -5.43 4.36 4.72
CA PRO A 120 -6.59 5.20 5.01
C PRO A 120 -7.56 4.62 6.02
N GLU A 121 -7.86 3.33 5.92
CA GLU A 121 -8.79 2.65 6.80
C GLU A 121 -8.26 2.40 8.22
N VAL A 122 -6.95 2.55 8.43
CA VAL A 122 -6.27 2.25 9.70
C VAL A 122 -5.94 3.52 10.49
N ASN A 123 -5.34 4.51 9.82
CA ASN A 123 -4.70 5.65 10.47
C ASN A 123 -4.81 6.95 9.65
N ALA A 124 -5.99 7.22 9.09
CA ALA A 124 -6.26 8.48 8.37
C ALA A 124 -5.96 9.74 9.20
N ASP A 125 -6.03 9.66 10.52
CA ASP A 125 -5.69 10.72 11.47
C ASP A 125 -4.21 11.13 11.43
N HIS A 126 -3.31 10.26 10.92
CA HIS A 126 -1.90 10.60 10.70
C HIS A 126 -1.70 11.68 9.63
N LEU A 127 -2.72 12.00 8.81
CA LEU A 127 -2.67 13.18 7.93
C LEU A 127 -2.46 14.50 8.67
N SER A 128 -2.80 14.58 9.96
CA SER A 128 -2.51 15.73 10.80
C SER A 128 -1.01 16.09 10.90
N MET A 129 -0.11 15.16 10.55
CA MET A 129 1.33 15.42 10.46
C MET A 129 1.71 16.35 9.29
N ILE A 130 0.86 16.48 8.26
CA ILE A 130 1.17 17.26 7.04
C ILE A 130 1.38 18.74 7.36
N GLU A 131 0.61 19.31 8.27
CA GLU A 131 0.79 20.70 8.67
C GLU A 131 2.19 20.97 9.22
N ARG A 132 2.66 20.08 10.09
CA ARG A 132 4.02 20.15 10.63
C ARG A 132 5.08 19.91 9.55
N GLN A 133 4.87 18.91 8.68
CA GLN A 133 5.79 18.64 7.56
C GLN A 133 5.96 19.89 6.68
N ARG A 134 4.85 20.55 6.31
CA ARG A 134 4.86 21.79 5.53
C ARG A 134 5.65 22.89 6.21
N ALA A 135 5.44 23.09 7.51
CA ALA A 135 6.13 24.10 8.30
C ALA A 135 7.64 23.82 8.42
N GLU A 136 8.04 22.59 8.73
CA GLU A 136 9.46 22.21 8.90
C GLU A 136 10.24 22.21 7.58
N ARG A 137 9.61 21.86 6.46
CA ARG A 137 10.25 21.76 5.13
C ARG A 137 10.06 22.99 4.25
N GLY A 138 9.17 23.92 4.61
CA GLY A 138 8.82 25.08 3.79
C GLY A 138 8.03 24.66 2.52
N TRP A 139 7.28 23.56 2.55
CA TRP A 139 6.54 23.02 1.43
C TRP A 139 5.11 23.55 1.35
N GLN A 140 4.62 23.75 0.12
CA GLN A 140 3.20 23.99 -0.14
C GLN A 140 2.41 22.70 -0.37
N GLY A 141 3.06 21.71 -1.02
CA GLY A 141 2.55 20.37 -1.19
C GLY A 141 2.76 19.50 0.06
N CYS A 142 2.86 18.22 -0.12
CA CYS A 142 3.18 17.27 0.95
C CYS A 142 3.70 15.95 0.37
N LEU A 143 4.35 15.15 1.23
CA LEU A 143 4.73 13.78 0.93
C LEU A 143 4.08 12.85 1.93
N ILE A 144 3.26 11.93 1.44
CA ILE A 144 2.74 10.80 2.22
C ILE A 144 3.17 9.49 1.57
N THR A 145 3.34 8.46 2.37
CA THR A 145 3.85 7.17 1.89
C THR A 145 2.85 6.04 2.10
N ASN A 146 2.80 5.14 1.14
CA ASN A 146 2.09 3.87 1.22
C ASN A 146 3.04 2.82 1.83
N PRO A 147 2.58 1.95 2.75
CA PRO A 147 3.47 0.99 3.39
C PRO A 147 3.90 -0.15 2.47
N ASN A 148 4.79 -0.98 2.99
CA ASN A 148 5.21 -2.22 2.36
C ASN A 148 4.01 -3.12 2.03
N CYS A 149 4.03 -3.76 0.86
CA CYS A 149 2.91 -4.52 0.33
C CYS A 149 2.49 -5.72 1.21
N ALA A 150 3.41 -6.31 1.98
CA ALA A 150 3.07 -7.36 2.94
C ALA A 150 2.59 -6.74 4.27
N ALA A 151 3.25 -5.67 4.74
CA ALA A 151 2.88 -4.99 5.98
C ALA A 151 1.43 -4.49 5.96
N ILE A 152 0.92 -4.04 4.81
CA ILE A 152 -0.45 -3.53 4.70
C ILE A 152 -1.51 -4.58 5.04
N GLY A 153 -1.38 -5.80 4.52
CA GLY A 153 -2.29 -6.91 4.83
C GLY A 153 -2.20 -7.37 6.29
N ILE A 154 -1.00 -7.34 6.85
CA ILE A 154 -0.73 -7.67 8.25
C ILE A 154 -1.41 -6.63 9.17
N VAL A 155 -1.18 -5.35 8.91
CA VAL A 155 -1.74 -4.26 9.73
C VAL A 155 -3.26 -4.21 9.65
N MET A 156 -3.86 -4.45 8.48
CA MET A 156 -5.32 -4.52 8.36
C MET A 156 -5.90 -5.66 9.20
N ALA A 157 -5.21 -6.80 9.30
CA ALA A 157 -5.63 -7.87 10.19
C ALA A 157 -5.43 -7.54 11.68
N LEU A 158 -4.35 -6.84 12.01
CA LEU A 158 -4.02 -6.51 13.40
C LEU A 158 -4.83 -5.33 13.95
N LYS A 159 -5.21 -4.36 13.14
CA LYS A 159 -5.88 -3.12 13.59
C LYS A 159 -7.11 -3.37 14.45
N PRO A 160 -8.15 -4.10 14.00
CA PRO A 160 -9.33 -4.35 14.85
C PRO A 160 -9.00 -5.18 16.10
N LEU A 161 -8.03 -6.08 16.01
CA LEU A 161 -7.60 -6.90 17.13
C LEU A 161 -6.79 -6.07 18.15
N HIS A 162 -5.97 -5.14 17.66
CA HIS A 162 -5.20 -4.22 18.51
C HIS A 162 -6.11 -3.24 19.24
N ASP A 163 -7.07 -2.65 18.55
CA ASP A 163 -8.04 -1.73 19.15
C ASP A 163 -8.90 -2.41 20.22
N ALA A 164 -9.31 -3.65 19.97
CA ALA A 164 -10.18 -4.37 20.87
C ALA A 164 -9.44 -5.04 22.05
N PHE A 165 -8.24 -5.56 21.85
CA PHE A 165 -7.62 -6.48 22.80
C PHE A 165 -6.17 -6.11 23.18
N GLY A 166 -5.52 -5.16 22.47
CA GLY A 166 -4.13 -4.77 22.69
C GLY A 166 -3.15 -5.85 22.19
N VAL A 167 -2.67 -5.75 20.96
CA VAL A 167 -1.64 -6.64 20.42
C VAL A 167 -0.30 -6.31 21.08
N GLN A 168 0.38 -7.33 21.64
CA GLN A 168 1.68 -7.22 22.27
C GLN A 168 2.81 -7.83 21.47
N THR A 169 2.58 -9.04 20.94
CA THR A 169 3.62 -9.81 20.23
C THR A 169 3.02 -10.47 18.99
N VAL A 170 3.75 -10.39 17.90
CA VAL A 170 3.38 -11.00 16.62
C VAL A 170 4.57 -11.79 16.10
N HIS A 171 4.37 -13.07 15.84
CA HIS A 171 5.22 -13.84 14.95
C HIS A 171 4.51 -13.97 13.60
N VAL A 172 5.20 -13.61 12.51
CA VAL A 172 4.64 -13.66 11.17
C VAL A 172 5.58 -14.32 10.17
N ALA A 173 5.08 -15.28 9.43
CA ALA A 173 5.72 -15.78 8.22
C ALA A 173 4.91 -15.34 7.00
N THR A 174 5.57 -14.76 6.00
CA THR A 174 4.90 -14.31 4.77
C THR A 174 5.26 -15.20 3.59
N LEU A 175 4.24 -15.55 2.81
CA LEU A 175 4.34 -16.22 1.52
C LEU A 175 4.05 -15.18 0.45
N GLN A 176 5.12 -14.64 -0.14
CA GLN A 176 5.02 -13.46 -1.02
C GLN A 176 4.98 -13.84 -2.50
N ALA A 177 4.03 -13.27 -3.21
CA ALA A 177 3.83 -13.45 -4.64
C ALA A 177 4.99 -12.89 -5.48
N ILE A 178 5.22 -13.47 -6.66
CA ILE A 178 6.32 -13.13 -7.59
C ILE A 178 6.26 -11.66 -8.03
N SER A 179 5.06 -11.12 -8.27
CA SER A 179 4.86 -9.74 -8.70
C SER A 179 5.39 -8.69 -7.71
N GLY A 180 5.57 -9.06 -6.43
CA GLY A 180 6.20 -8.22 -5.42
C GLY A 180 7.68 -7.91 -5.69
N ALA A 181 8.34 -8.65 -6.57
CA ALA A 181 9.70 -8.35 -7.03
C ALA A 181 9.74 -7.27 -8.13
N GLY A 182 8.58 -6.79 -8.60
CA GLY A 182 8.50 -5.95 -9.81
C GLY A 182 8.74 -6.77 -11.09
N TYR A 183 8.58 -6.15 -12.27
CA TYR A 183 8.89 -6.81 -13.53
C TYR A 183 10.41 -6.80 -13.77
N PRO A 184 11.01 -7.90 -14.26
CA PRO A 184 10.41 -9.15 -14.75
C PRO A 184 10.04 -10.18 -13.66
N GLY A 185 10.07 -9.86 -12.41
CA GLY A 185 9.77 -10.79 -11.30
C GLY A 185 11.01 -11.56 -10.87
N VAL A 186 10.85 -12.86 -10.67
CA VAL A 186 11.92 -13.80 -10.33
C VAL A 186 12.13 -14.72 -11.54
N ALA A 187 13.37 -15.09 -11.82
CA ALA A 187 13.67 -16.02 -12.90
C ALA A 187 12.90 -17.34 -12.71
N SER A 188 12.33 -17.87 -13.80
CA SER A 188 11.41 -19.01 -13.74
C SER A 188 12.03 -20.25 -13.10
N LEU A 189 13.31 -20.54 -13.40
CA LEU A 189 14.01 -21.69 -12.83
C LEU A 189 14.41 -21.51 -11.37
N ASP A 190 14.38 -20.28 -10.85
CA ASP A 190 14.66 -20.03 -9.43
C ASP A 190 13.41 -20.24 -8.57
N ILE A 191 12.21 -20.05 -9.12
CA ILE A 191 10.96 -20.05 -8.35
C ILE A 191 10.04 -21.23 -8.64
N LEU A 192 10.09 -21.85 -9.83
CA LEU A 192 9.28 -23.02 -10.12
C LEU A 192 9.76 -24.22 -9.27
N GLU A 193 8.81 -24.92 -8.66
CA GLU A 193 9.10 -26.03 -7.71
C GLU A 193 9.97 -25.60 -6.50
N ASN A 194 10.01 -24.28 -6.17
CA ASN A 194 10.90 -23.75 -5.16
C ASN A 194 10.24 -22.64 -4.34
N ILE A 195 10.83 -22.37 -3.16
CA ILE A 195 10.56 -21.20 -2.33
C ILE A 195 11.87 -20.48 -2.01
N ILE A 196 11.86 -19.15 -1.98
CA ILE A 196 13.09 -18.36 -1.80
C ILE A 196 12.98 -17.53 -0.54
N PRO A 197 13.71 -17.85 0.54
CA PRO A 197 13.82 -17.01 1.74
C PRO A 197 14.72 -15.79 1.48
N ASN A 198 14.86 -14.92 2.50
CA ASN A 198 15.77 -13.77 2.48
C ASN A 198 15.46 -12.76 1.35
N ILE A 199 14.20 -12.37 1.22
CA ILE A 199 13.78 -11.37 0.22
C ILE A 199 14.48 -10.04 0.50
N ALA A 200 15.09 -9.45 -0.56
CA ALA A 200 15.81 -8.17 -0.49
C ALA A 200 16.90 -8.15 0.61
N ASN A 201 17.63 -9.26 0.78
CA ASN A 201 18.69 -9.42 1.79
C ASN A 201 18.22 -9.07 3.22
N GLY A 202 17.05 -9.57 3.62
CA GLY A 202 16.43 -9.30 4.93
C GLY A 202 15.72 -7.94 5.02
N GLY A 203 15.84 -7.09 4.04
CA GLY A 203 15.20 -5.77 4.03
C GLY A 203 13.67 -5.83 4.01
N GLU A 204 13.10 -6.93 3.55
CA GLU A 204 11.64 -7.14 3.58
C GLU A 204 11.15 -7.43 5.00
N GLU A 205 11.86 -8.25 5.75
CA GLU A 205 11.56 -8.58 7.14
C GLU A 205 11.65 -7.34 8.03
N ALA A 206 12.73 -6.55 7.88
CA ALA A 206 12.91 -5.29 8.62
C ALA A 206 11.73 -4.30 8.43
N LYS A 207 11.14 -4.22 7.21
CA LYS A 207 9.94 -3.40 6.94
C LYS A 207 8.71 -3.96 7.66
N ILE A 208 8.51 -5.28 7.61
CA ILE A 208 7.38 -5.96 8.27
C ILE A 208 7.49 -5.80 9.80
N GLU A 209 8.67 -5.72 10.36
CA GLU A 209 8.91 -5.53 11.79
C GLU A 209 8.76 -4.08 12.24
N SER A 210 9.08 -3.09 11.39
CA SER A 210 9.09 -1.67 11.76
C SER A 210 7.82 -0.92 11.38
N GLU A 211 7.36 -1.04 10.11
CA GLU A 211 6.26 -0.25 9.59
C GLU A 211 4.93 -0.42 10.37
N PRO A 212 4.53 -1.65 10.82
CA PRO A 212 3.30 -1.81 11.60
C PRO A 212 3.30 -1.04 12.91
N ARG A 213 4.44 -0.85 13.55
CA ARG A 213 4.53 -0.07 14.80
C ARG A 213 4.21 1.40 14.57
N LYS A 214 4.68 1.97 13.44
CA LYS A 214 4.34 3.34 13.03
C LYS A 214 2.87 3.43 12.63
N LEU A 215 2.34 2.48 11.85
CA LEU A 215 0.97 2.46 11.36
C LEU A 215 -0.08 2.33 12.47
N LEU A 216 0.20 1.54 13.50
CA LEU A 216 -0.66 1.33 14.67
C LEU A 216 -0.33 2.29 15.82
N GLY A 217 0.63 3.20 15.61
CA GLY A 217 1.00 4.25 16.55
C GLY A 217 -0.04 5.36 16.63
N ARG A 218 0.26 6.38 17.43
CA ARG A 218 -0.60 7.57 17.63
C ARG A 218 0.17 8.83 17.31
N VAL A 219 -0.48 9.80 16.68
CA VAL A 219 0.12 11.13 16.47
C VAL A 219 0.02 11.95 17.74
N ILE A 220 1.16 12.42 18.22
CA ILE A 220 1.29 13.37 19.34
C ILE A 220 2.20 14.49 18.86
N ASP A 221 1.76 15.72 18.97
CA ASP A 221 2.50 16.92 18.54
C ASP A 221 3.05 16.81 17.11
N GLY A 222 2.23 16.27 16.18
CA GLY A 222 2.56 16.12 14.76
C GLY A 222 3.64 15.09 14.46
N ARG A 223 3.90 14.14 15.37
CA ARG A 223 4.81 12.99 15.19
C ARG A 223 4.16 11.70 15.66
N VAL A 224 4.52 10.59 15.05
CA VAL A 224 4.02 9.28 15.48
C VAL A 224 4.81 8.79 16.70
N VAL A 225 4.10 8.50 17.77
CA VAL A 225 4.59 7.62 18.84
C VAL A 225 4.23 6.19 18.45
N GLU A 226 5.23 5.37 18.16
CA GLU A 226 5.05 4.00 17.69
C GLU A 226 4.31 3.13 18.72
N ALA A 227 3.47 2.22 18.23
CA ALA A 227 2.86 1.19 19.05
C ALA A 227 3.92 0.25 19.63
N LYS A 228 3.77 -0.11 20.90
CA LYS A 228 4.69 -1.01 21.62
C LYS A 228 4.37 -2.48 21.30
N ILE A 229 4.65 -2.90 20.09
CA ILE A 229 4.39 -4.27 19.61
C ILE A 229 5.72 -4.91 19.25
N GLY A 230 6.01 -6.07 19.81
CA GLY A 230 7.11 -6.93 19.39
C GLY A 230 6.70 -7.70 18.13
N ILE A 231 7.46 -7.56 17.04
CA ILE A 231 7.19 -8.28 15.79
C ILE A 231 8.45 -9.03 15.37
N SER A 232 8.31 -10.32 15.07
CA SER A 232 9.34 -11.14 14.45
C SER A 232 8.82 -11.67 13.12
N ALA A 233 9.51 -11.34 12.03
CA ALA A 233 9.09 -11.66 10.67
C ALA A 233 10.03 -12.63 9.96
N GLN A 234 9.45 -13.50 9.13
CA GLN A 234 10.16 -14.28 8.12
C GLN A 234 9.47 -14.07 6.77
N ALA A 235 10.23 -13.71 5.75
CA ALA A 235 9.70 -13.42 4.43
C ALA A 235 10.23 -14.42 3.39
N THR A 236 9.30 -15.07 2.69
CA THR A 236 9.62 -16.10 1.68
C THR A 236 8.87 -15.83 0.41
N ARG A 237 9.55 -15.88 -0.75
CA ARG A 237 8.92 -15.82 -2.07
C ARG A 237 8.40 -17.19 -2.46
N VAL A 238 7.17 -17.22 -3.00
CA VAL A 238 6.50 -18.45 -3.43
C VAL A 238 6.02 -18.33 -4.87
N PRO A 239 5.78 -19.46 -5.60
CA PRO A 239 5.33 -19.45 -7.00
C PRO A 239 3.84 -19.08 -7.14
N VAL A 240 3.46 -17.93 -6.59
CA VAL A 240 2.14 -17.30 -6.72
C VAL A 240 2.31 -15.99 -7.47
N ILE A 241 1.49 -15.71 -8.47
CA ILE A 241 1.63 -14.51 -9.30
C ILE A 241 1.33 -13.26 -8.48
N ASP A 242 0.12 -13.15 -7.92
CA ASP A 242 -0.36 -12.04 -7.08
C ASP A 242 -1.03 -12.56 -5.81
N GLY A 243 -0.95 -11.76 -4.75
CA GLY A 243 -1.54 -12.02 -3.45
C GLY A 243 -0.51 -12.48 -2.41
N HIS A 244 -0.14 -11.58 -1.48
CA HIS A 244 0.71 -11.90 -0.34
C HIS A 244 -0.13 -12.52 0.76
N THR A 245 0.33 -13.67 1.26
CA THR A 245 -0.29 -14.36 2.39
C THR A 245 0.61 -14.23 3.62
N ALA A 246 0.03 -13.85 4.75
CA ALA A 246 0.71 -13.78 6.05
C ALA A 246 0.12 -14.81 7.01
N LEU A 247 0.97 -15.61 7.62
CA LEU A 247 0.65 -16.57 8.68
C LEU A 247 1.02 -15.91 10.00
N LEU A 248 0.03 -15.52 10.80
CA LEU A 248 0.25 -14.76 12.03
C LEU A 248 -0.02 -15.63 13.26
N SER A 249 0.84 -15.49 14.27
CA SER A 249 0.58 -15.90 15.65
C SER A 249 0.69 -14.65 16.52
N VAL A 250 -0.30 -14.40 17.37
CA VAL A 250 -0.47 -13.11 18.07
C VAL A 250 -0.72 -13.36 19.56
N ALA A 251 -0.02 -12.59 20.40
CA ALA A 251 -0.32 -12.46 21.83
C ALA A 251 -0.94 -11.08 22.11
N PHE A 252 -1.84 -11.03 23.07
CA PHE A 252 -2.64 -9.86 23.41
C PHE A 252 -2.47 -9.45 24.87
N GLU A 253 -2.74 -8.17 25.19
CA GLU A 253 -2.89 -7.71 26.58
C GLU A 253 -4.09 -8.39 27.25
N ARG A 254 -5.19 -8.53 26.49
CA ARG A 254 -6.41 -9.21 26.92
C ARG A 254 -6.70 -10.34 25.93
N LYS A 255 -6.38 -11.56 26.31
CA LYS A 255 -6.59 -12.72 25.45
C LYS A 255 -8.07 -12.84 25.02
N PRO A 256 -8.39 -12.73 23.72
CA PRO A 256 -9.76 -12.96 23.22
C PRO A 256 -10.04 -14.44 23.03
N SER A 257 -11.33 -14.82 23.04
CA SER A 257 -11.74 -16.07 22.41
C SER A 257 -11.65 -15.97 20.89
N VAL A 258 -11.69 -17.11 20.20
CA VAL A 258 -11.73 -17.15 18.72
C VAL A 258 -12.94 -16.38 18.19
N GLU A 259 -14.11 -16.55 18.80
CA GLU A 259 -15.36 -15.89 18.42
C GLU A 259 -15.29 -14.38 18.62
N GLN A 260 -14.69 -13.91 19.72
CA GLN A 260 -14.49 -12.49 19.98
C GLN A 260 -13.56 -11.86 18.95
N ALA A 261 -12.48 -12.56 18.59
CA ALA A 261 -11.54 -12.08 17.57
C ALA A 261 -12.21 -12.01 16.18
N ILE A 262 -12.98 -13.02 15.80
CA ILE A 262 -13.75 -13.03 14.56
C ILE A 262 -14.77 -11.90 14.54
N ALA A 263 -15.52 -11.70 15.64
CA ALA A 263 -16.48 -10.62 15.74
C ALA A 263 -15.83 -9.23 15.59
N ALA A 264 -14.65 -9.01 16.19
CA ALA A 264 -13.90 -7.77 16.05
C ALA A 264 -13.45 -7.53 14.60
N LEU A 265 -13.00 -8.56 13.88
CA LEU A 265 -12.62 -8.50 12.48
C LEU A 265 -13.84 -8.21 11.57
N GLU A 266 -14.97 -8.86 11.79
CA GLU A 266 -16.20 -8.69 11.01
C GLU A 266 -16.88 -7.32 11.27
N ALA A 267 -16.74 -6.79 12.49
CA ALA A 267 -17.31 -5.49 12.88
C ALA A 267 -16.46 -4.31 12.42
N PHE A 268 -15.24 -4.54 11.91
CA PHE A 268 -14.33 -3.46 11.54
C PHE A 268 -14.91 -2.61 10.41
N GLN A 269 -14.95 -1.31 10.63
CA GLN A 269 -15.34 -0.31 9.64
C GLN A 269 -14.24 0.72 9.49
N ALA A 270 -13.93 1.07 8.24
CA ALA A 270 -13.07 2.20 7.95
C ALA A 270 -13.65 3.50 8.54
N PRO A 271 -12.80 4.49 8.88
CA PRO A 271 -13.25 5.82 9.28
C PRO A 271 -14.24 6.43 8.28
N GLU A 272 -15.16 7.26 8.75
CA GLU A 272 -16.23 7.84 7.93
C GLU A 272 -15.70 8.57 6.69
N GLN A 273 -14.61 9.31 6.84
CA GLN A 273 -13.94 10.04 5.75
C GLN A 273 -13.34 9.15 4.66
N VAL A 274 -13.20 7.84 4.91
CA VAL A 274 -12.69 6.85 3.95
C VAL A 274 -13.81 6.06 3.31
N ARG A 275 -14.90 5.85 4.06
CA ARG A 275 -16.06 5.13 3.53
C ARG A 275 -16.70 5.92 2.40
N GLY A 276 -16.91 5.29 1.26
CA GLY A 276 -17.52 5.93 0.09
C GLY A 276 -16.52 6.64 -0.84
N LEU A 277 -15.21 6.61 -0.54
CA LEU A 277 -14.19 6.99 -1.51
C LEU A 277 -14.24 6.03 -2.72
N PRO A 278 -13.97 6.51 -3.94
CA PRO A 278 -14.13 5.71 -5.16
C PRO A 278 -13.38 4.36 -5.14
N SER A 279 -12.17 4.33 -4.59
CA SER A 279 -11.34 3.12 -4.49
C SER A 279 -11.52 2.34 -3.18
N ALA A 280 -12.29 2.88 -2.22
CA ALA A 280 -12.53 2.18 -0.96
C ALA A 280 -13.43 0.95 -1.19
N PRO A 281 -13.07 -0.22 -0.66
CA PRO A 281 -13.91 -1.41 -0.78
C PRO A 281 -15.14 -1.28 0.14
N ALA A 282 -16.26 -1.86 -0.26
CA ALA A 282 -17.48 -1.90 0.57
C ALA A 282 -17.25 -2.61 1.92
N GLN A 283 -16.36 -3.60 1.92
CA GLN A 283 -15.87 -4.29 3.12
C GLN A 283 -14.35 -4.25 3.12
N THR A 284 -13.78 -3.56 4.08
CA THR A 284 -12.32 -3.44 4.23
C THR A 284 -11.68 -4.78 4.61
N ILE A 285 -12.33 -5.51 5.51
CA ILE A 285 -11.93 -6.84 5.95
C ILE A 285 -13.04 -7.84 5.63
N VAL A 286 -12.68 -8.95 4.99
CA VAL A 286 -13.59 -10.07 4.71
C VAL A 286 -13.10 -11.30 5.46
N VAL A 287 -13.90 -11.80 6.40
CA VAL A 287 -13.56 -13.02 7.14
C VAL A 287 -14.07 -14.24 6.38
N ARG A 288 -13.19 -15.20 6.13
CA ARG A 288 -13.51 -16.51 5.56
C ARG A 288 -13.58 -17.55 6.67
N ARG A 289 -14.69 -18.25 6.73
CA ARG A 289 -14.93 -19.30 7.74
C ARG A 289 -14.62 -20.70 7.22
N GLU A 290 -14.43 -20.84 5.91
CA GLU A 290 -14.04 -22.11 5.28
C GLU A 290 -12.64 -22.54 5.75
N ALA A 291 -12.48 -23.84 5.97
CA ALA A 291 -11.28 -24.40 6.58
C ALA A 291 -9.99 -24.23 5.72
N ASP A 292 -10.12 -24.01 4.41
CA ASP A 292 -9.04 -23.91 3.44
C ASP A 292 -8.84 -22.48 2.89
N ARG A 293 -9.49 -21.46 3.49
CA ARG A 293 -9.43 -20.06 3.04
C ARG A 293 -8.74 -19.14 4.08
N PRO A 294 -8.08 -18.04 3.63
CA PRO A 294 -8.00 -17.51 2.26
C PRO A 294 -6.98 -18.23 1.38
N GLN A 295 -7.21 -18.14 0.05
CA GLN A 295 -6.31 -18.65 -0.98
C GLN A 295 -6.02 -17.54 -2.01
N PRO A 296 -4.75 -17.25 -2.39
CA PRO A 296 -4.42 -16.15 -3.32
C PRO A 296 -5.25 -16.19 -4.62
N ARG A 297 -5.35 -17.33 -5.26
CA ARG A 297 -6.08 -17.49 -6.53
C ARG A 297 -7.57 -17.19 -6.43
N ARG A 298 -8.18 -17.38 -5.25
CA ARG A 298 -9.62 -17.27 -5.05
C ARG A 298 -10.05 -15.99 -4.34
N ASP A 299 -9.12 -15.38 -3.58
CA ASP A 299 -9.50 -14.32 -2.65
C ASP A 299 -8.79 -12.99 -2.90
N ARG A 300 -7.66 -12.97 -3.63
CA ARG A 300 -6.87 -11.75 -3.83
C ARG A 300 -7.66 -10.60 -4.45
N ASP A 301 -8.65 -10.92 -5.30
CA ASP A 301 -9.46 -9.92 -6.02
C ASP A 301 -10.70 -9.47 -5.25
N THR A 302 -10.88 -9.91 -4.00
CA THR A 302 -12.00 -9.50 -3.14
C THR A 302 -11.99 -7.98 -2.97
N GLY A 303 -13.17 -7.35 -3.13
CA GLY A 303 -13.28 -5.89 -3.11
C GLY A 303 -12.45 -5.21 -4.22
N LYS A 304 -12.39 -5.81 -5.40
CA LYS A 304 -11.54 -5.38 -6.53
C LYS A 304 -10.04 -5.32 -6.14
N GLY A 305 -9.59 -6.23 -5.28
CA GLY A 305 -8.22 -6.31 -4.78
C GLY A 305 -7.91 -5.35 -3.63
N MET A 306 -8.89 -4.59 -3.13
CA MET A 306 -8.71 -3.61 -2.05
C MET A 306 -9.05 -4.15 -0.66
N SER A 307 -9.80 -5.24 -0.54
CA SER A 307 -10.10 -5.87 0.77
C SER A 307 -8.94 -6.73 1.26
N ALA A 308 -8.72 -6.75 2.58
CA ALA A 308 -7.95 -7.80 3.22
C ALA A 308 -8.85 -9.00 3.52
N VAL A 309 -8.41 -10.20 3.18
CA VAL A 309 -9.16 -11.42 3.44
C VAL A 309 -8.49 -12.19 4.57
N ILE A 310 -9.24 -12.47 5.64
CA ILE A 310 -8.74 -13.10 6.85
C ILE A 310 -9.49 -14.42 7.08
N GLY A 311 -8.77 -15.44 7.46
CA GLY A 311 -9.39 -16.72 7.80
C GLY A 311 -8.51 -17.54 8.74
N ARG A 312 -8.94 -18.78 8.98
CA ARG A 312 -8.19 -19.68 9.86
C ARG A 312 -7.93 -19.12 11.26
N VAL A 313 -8.80 -18.25 11.78
CA VAL A 313 -8.71 -17.73 13.15
C VAL A 313 -8.93 -18.88 14.13
N ARG A 314 -7.95 -19.14 14.98
CA ARG A 314 -7.99 -20.28 15.92
C ARG A 314 -7.01 -20.06 17.06
N GLU A 315 -7.14 -20.82 18.13
CA GLU A 315 -6.20 -20.81 19.24
C GLU A 315 -4.77 -21.15 18.80
N CYS A 316 -3.79 -20.52 19.43
CA CYS A 316 -2.38 -20.79 19.25
C CYS A 316 -1.80 -21.42 20.54
N PRO A 317 -1.11 -22.57 20.46
CA PRO A 317 -0.55 -23.20 21.66
C PRO A 317 0.68 -22.48 22.22
N LEU A 318 1.30 -21.57 21.43
CA LEU A 318 2.51 -20.83 21.83
C LEU A 318 2.19 -19.39 22.24
N LEU A 319 1.24 -18.76 21.53
CA LEU A 319 0.70 -17.43 21.82
C LEU A 319 -0.80 -17.58 22.08
N ASP A 320 -1.59 -16.53 21.87
CA ASP A 320 -3.03 -16.60 22.13
C ASP A 320 -3.82 -17.07 20.91
N LEU A 321 -3.64 -16.41 19.77
CA LEU A 321 -4.35 -16.74 18.52
C LEU A 321 -3.39 -16.88 17.34
N ARG A 322 -3.85 -17.59 16.32
CA ARG A 322 -3.22 -17.64 15.00
C ARG A 322 -4.27 -17.50 13.91
N LEU A 323 -3.89 -16.84 12.83
CA LEU A 323 -4.76 -16.53 11.70
C LEU A 323 -3.96 -16.44 10.41
N VAL A 324 -4.67 -16.43 9.29
CA VAL A 324 -4.10 -16.21 7.95
C VAL A 324 -4.71 -14.95 7.37
N ALA A 325 -3.87 -14.02 6.92
CA ALA A 325 -4.27 -12.81 6.22
C ALA A 325 -3.76 -12.85 4.78
N LEU A 326 -4.58 -12.36 3.86
CA LEU A 326 -4.26 -12.24 2.44
C LEU A 326 -4.63 -10.85 1.94
N SER A 327 -3.76 -10.23 1.16
CA SER A 327 -4.05 -8.99 0.44
C SER A 327 -3.41 -9.00 -0.95
N HIS A 328 -4.00 -8.25 -1.90
CA HIS A 328 -3.45 -8.10 -3.25
C HIS A 328 -2.28 -7.12 -3.22
N ASN A 329 -1.07 -7.61 -3.43
CA ASN A 329 0.17 -6.85 -3.24
C ASN A 329 0.37 -5.70 -4.25
N THR A 330 -0.10 -5.82 -5.49
CA THR A 330 0.07 -4.76 -6.51
C THR A 330 -1.11 -3.78 -6.54
N ILE A 331 -2.28 -4.16 -6.02
CA ILE A 331 -3.45 -3.29 -5.89
C ILE A 331 -3.48 -2.70 -4.48
N ARG A 332 -3.95 -3.43 -3.47
CA ARG A 332 -4.01 -2.94 -2.10
C ARG A 332 -2.64 -2.51 -1.58
N GLY A 333 -1.63 -3.34 -1.83
CA GLY A 333 -0.26 -3.16 -1.35
C GLY A 333 0.56 -2.11 -2.10
N ALA A 334 0.04 -1.53 -3.19
CA ALA A 334 0.78 -0.56 -4.00
C ALA A 334 -0.17 0.46 -4.68
N ALA A 335 -0.51 0.25 -5.96
CA ALA A 335 -1.19 1.24 -6.79
C ALA A 335 -2.55 1.69 -6.24
N GLY A 336 -3.39 0.74 -5.81
CA GLY A 336 -4.70 1.04 -5.24
C GLY A 336 -4.61 1.73 -3.88
N GLY A 337 -3.63 1.34 -3.05
CA GLY A 337 -3.35 2.02 -1.77
C GLY A 337 -2.95 3.48 -1.97
N ALA A 338 -2.02 3.75 -2.91
CA ALA A 338 -1.61 5.12 -3.24
C ALA A 338 -2.76 5.95 -3.84
N LEU A 339 -3.62 5.33 -4.66
CA LEU A 339 -4.81 5.99 -5.22
C LEU A 339 -5.81 6.35 -4.11
N LEU A 340 -6.10 5.43 -3.19
CA LEU A 340 -6.97 5.69 -2.05
C LEU A 340 -6.40 6.79 -1.12
N ASN A 341 -5.09 6.85 -0.97
CA ASN A 341 -4.40 7.95 -0.27
C ASN A 341 -4.64 9.30 -0.96
N ALA A 342 -4.57 9.35 -2.30
CA ALA A 342 -4.87 10.58 -3.06
C ALA A 342 -6.34 11.01 -2.91
N GLU A 343 -7.27 10.06 -2.94
CA GLU A 343 -8.68 10.32 -2.69
C GLU A 343 -8.93 10.86 -1.27
N LEU A 344 -8.23 10.33 -0.28
CA LEU A 344 -8.30 10.80 1.10
C LEU A 344 -7.81 12.25 1.24
N LEU A 345 -6.71 12.62 0.56
CA LEU A 345 -6.20 14.00 0.56
C LEU A 345 -7.22 14.99 -0.03
N VAL A 346 -7.93 14.59 -1.08
CA VAL A 346 -9.00 15.41 -1.68
C VAL A 346 -10.21 15.49 -0.76
N SER A 347 -10.66 14.36 -0.21
CA SER A 347 -11.86 14.33 0.65
C SER A 347 -11.70 15.11 1.95
N THR A 348 -10.47 15.23 2.43
CA THR A 348 -10.14 16.00 3.65
C THR A 348 -9.79 17.47 3.37
N GLY A 349 -9.80 17.92 2.10
CA GLY A 349 -9.48 19.29 1.72
C GLY A 349 -8.01 19.66 1.84
N ILE A 350 -7.10 18.71 2.00
CA ILE A 350 -5.64 18.94 1.99
C ILE A 350 -5.18 19.30 0.59
N VAL A 351 -5.85 18.77 -0.43
CA VAL A 351 -5.74 19.12 -1.84
C VAL A 351 -7.10 19.59 -2.32
N ALA A 352 -7.09 20.75 -3.00
CA ALA A 352 -8.30 21.39 -3.54
C ALA A 352 -8.59 20.92 -4.98
#